data_d551d36cb34240a021a6a1df75a63ac1
#
_entry.id   d551d36cb34240a021a6a1df75a63ac1
#
_cell.length_a   1.000
_cell.length_b   1.000
_cell.length_c   1.000
_cell.angle_alpha   90.00
_cell.angle_beta   90.00
_cell.angle_gamma   90.00
#
_symmetry.space_group_name_H-M   'P 1'
#
loop_
_entity.id
_entity.type
_entity.pdbx_description
1 polymer ?
#
loop_
_entity_poly.entity_id
_entity_poly.type
_entity_poly.pdbx_seq_one_letter_code
_entity_poly.pdbx_strand_id
1 'polypeptide(L)'
;MRAVVLPVAALALLFATHGAVVVTGGSMEPTLSPGDVCVYRKTRDVRAGQVMVFEREAGQGLVVHRAVTVGLRGEVRSRGDANEVSDPGVVAAERVRGPVVVALPVGRFVRR
;
A
#
# COMPACT_ATOMS: atom_id res chain seq x y z
N MET A 1 28.98 0.08 19.77
CA MET A 1 27.78 0.26 18.90
C MET A 1 26.82 1.23 19.59
N ARG A 2 26.39 2.24 18.86
CA ARG A 2 25.45 3.21 19.42
C ARG A 2 24.03 2.80 19.06
N ALA A 3 23.16 2.74 20.06
CA ALA A 3 21.74 2.55 19.82
C ALA A 3 21.11 3.86 19.33
N VAL A 4 20.25 3.76 18.35
CA VAL A 4 19.45 4.90 17.89
C VAL A 4 18.14 4.88 18.66
N VAL A 5 17.91 5.93 19.44
CA VAL A 5 16.68 6.08 20.21
C VAL A 5 15.91 7.26 19.63
N LEU A 6 14.69 7.00 19.11
CA LEU A 6 13.82 8.05 18.61
C LEU A 6 13.04 8.65 19.79
N PRO A 7 12.90 9.99 19.84
CA PRO A 7 12.02 10.62 20.81
C PRO A 7 10.58 10.12 20.67
N VAL A 8 9.86 10.08 21.78
CA VAL A 8 8.45 9.66 21.77
C VAL A 8 7.63 10.51 20.80
N ALA A 9 7.90 11.82 20.72
CA ALA A 9 7.21 12.70 19.79
C ALA A 9 7.44 12.31 18.33
N ALA A 10 8.65 11.89 17.97
CA ALA A 10 8.96 11.43 16.60
C ALA A 10 8.25 10.12 16.28
N LEU A 11 8.18 9.18 17.22
CA LEU A 11 7.43 7.94 17.05
C LEU A 11 5.94 8.21 16.89
N ALA A 12 5.38 9.10 17.72
CA ALA A 12 3.97 9.48 17.60
C ALA A 12 3.67 10.09 16.25
N LEU A 13 4.58 10.91 15.72
CA LEU A 13 4.42 11.49 14.38
C LEU A 13 4.43 10.42 13.30
N LEU A 14 5.32 9.43 13.39
CA LEU A 14 5.36 8.33 12.42
C LEU A 14 4.06 7.54 12.43
N PHE A 15 3.51 7.21 13.59
CA PHE A 15 2.22 6.52 13.68
C PHE A 15 1.06 7.37 13.15
N ALA A 16 1.14 8.70 13.33
CA ALA A 16 0.11 9.61 12.83
C ALA A 16 0.14 9.75 11.31
N THR A 17 1.32 9.63 10.69
CA THR A 17 1.53 9.87 9.26
C THR A 17 1.62 8.60 8.42
N HIS A 18 1.72 7.43 9.03
CA HIS A 18 1.85 6.15 8.36
C HIS A 18 0.81 5.15 8.85
N GLY A 19 0.42 4.26 7.96
CA GLY A 19 -0.42 3.11 8.29
C GLY A 19 0.25 1.82 7.88
N ALA A 20 -0.29 0.71 8.34
CA ALA A 20 0.21 -0.61 7.99
C ALA A 20 -0.95 -1.50 7.54
N VAL A 21 -0.68 -2.38 6.58
CA VAL A 21 -1.67 -3.31 6.07
C VAL A 21 -0.98 -4.65 5.80
N VAL A 22 -1.70 -5.74 6.03
CA VAL A 22 -1.22 -7.09 5.74
C VAL A 22 -1.78 -7.51 4.38
N VAL A 23 -0.91 -8.01 3.51
CA VAL A 23 -1.30 -8.54 2.20
C VAL A 23 -2.05 -9.84 2.42
N THR A 24 -3.26 -9.97 1.85
CA THR A 24 -4.11 -11.13 2.07
C THR A 24 -4.26 -12.03 0.85
N GLY A 25 -4.02 -11.53 -0.34
CA GLY A 25 -4.14 -12.30 -1.58
C GLY A 25 -2.85 -12.39 -2.36
N GLY A 26 -2.87 -13.14 -3.46
CA GLY A 26 -1.70 -13.33 -4.32
C GLY A 26 -1.60 -12.37 -5.49
N SER A 27 -2.46 -11.35 -5.58
CA SER A 27 -2.53 -10.46 -6.74
C SER A 27 -1.28 -9.61 -6.94
N MET A 28 -0.43 -9.47 -5.91
CA MET A 28 0.80 -8.70 -5.99
C MET A 28 2.06 -9.55 -6.12
N GLU A 29 1.91 -10.86 -6.25
CA GLU A 29 3.07 -11.72 -6.47
C GLU A 29 3.70 -11.45 -7.86
N PRO A 30 5.01 -11.57 -8.00
CA PRO A 30 5.98 -11.98 -6.97
C PRO A 30 6.49 -10.84 -6.09
N THR A 31 6.02 -9.61 -6.30
CA THR A 31 6.51 -8.43 -5.57
C THR A 31 6.19 -8.51 -4.09
N LEU A 32 4.95 -8.87 -3.76
CA LEU A 32 4.48 -9.05 -2.39
C LEU A 32 3.76 -10.38 -2.29
N SER A 33 3.91 -11.05 -1.17
CA SER A 33 3.27 -12.33 -0.89
C SER A 33 2.24 -12.19 0.22
N PRO A 34 1.20 -13.06 0.24
CA PRO A 34 0.24 -13.05 1.36
C PRO A 34 0.94 -13.16 2.70
N GLY A 35 0.53 -12.32 3.65
CA GLY A 35 1.14 -12.23 4.96
C GLY A 35 2.23 -11.17 5.08
N ASP A 36 2.71 -10.62 3.97
CA ASP A 36 3.66 -9.50 4.02
C ASP A 36 2.99 -8.29 4.65
N VAL A 37 3.77 -7.51 5.39
CA VAL A 37 3.29 -6.27 6.01
C VAL A 37 3.81 -5.09 5.21
N CYS A 38 2.88 -4.24 4.76
CA CYS A 38 3.21 -3.02 4.03
C CYS A 38 2.95 -1.81 4.90
N VAL A 39 3.94 -0.93 4.98
CA VAL A 39 3.80 0.38 5.62
C VAL A 39 3.61 1.41 4.53
N TYR A 40 2.58 2.22 4.64
CA TYR A 40 2.27 3.25 3.66
C TYR A 40 2.20 4.63 4.31
N ARG A 41 2.55 5.65 3.55
CA ARG A 41 2.44 7.03 3.99
C ARG A 41 1.00 7.50 3.74
N LYS A 42 0.38 8.10 4.74
CA LYS A 42 -0.99 8.61 4.65
C LYS A 42 -1.04 9.88 3.82
N THR A 43 -1.26 9.74 2.53
CA THR A 43 -1.38 10.84 1.59
C THR A 43 -2.14 10.36 0.35
N ARG A 44 -2.81 11.25 -0.33
CA ARG A 44 -3.43 10.95 -1.63
C ARG A 44 -2.48 11.17 -2.79
N ASP A 45 -1.27 11.63 -2.53
CA ASP A 45 -0.26 11.90 -3.55
C ASP A 45 0.46 10.59 -3.91
N VAL A 46 -0.07 9.91 -4.92
CA VAL A 46 0.47 8.66 -5.45
C VAL A 46 0.87 8.90 -6.90
N ARG A 47 1.99 8.30 -7.31
CA ARG A 47 2.51 8.41 -8.66
C ARG A 47 2.41 7.09 -9.39
N ALA A 48 2.28 7.16 -10.72
CA ALA A 48 2.31 5.98 -11.57
C ALA A 48 3.57 5.15 -11.29
N GLY A 49 3.39 3.84 -11.17
CA GLY A 49 4.47 2.91 -10.86
C GLY A 49 4.62 2.57 -9.38
N GLN A 50 4.05 3.37 -8.49
CA GLN A 50 4.12 3.07 -7.06
C GLN A 50 3.11 2.00 -6.67
N VAL A 51 3.49 1.15 -5.72
CA VAL A 51 2.53 0.30 -5.02
C VAL A 51 1.79 1.17 -4.02
N MET A 52 0.48 1.07 -3.99
CA MET A 52 -0.35 1.91 -3.13
C MET A 52 -1.37 1.09 -2.38
N VAL A 53 -1.87 1.68 -1.31
CA VAL A 53 -2.99 1.17 -0.53
C VAL A 53 -4.20 2.05 -0.82
N PHE A 54 -5.33 1.43 -1.10
CA PHE A 54 -6.59 2.14 -1.28
C PHE A 54 -7.75 1.36 -0.66
N GLU A 55 -8.82 2.06 -0.38
CA GLU A 55 -10.01 1.47 0.21
C GLU A 55 -10.95 0.97 -0.87
N ARG A 56 -11.49 -0.24 -0.69
CA ARG A 56 -12.56 -0.74 -1.54
C ARG A 56 -13.79 0.14 -1.37
N GLU A 57 -14.66 0.11 -2.37
CA GLU A 57 -15.93 0.84 -2.28
C GLU A 57 -16.71 0.41 -1.04
N ALA A 58 -17.45 1.36 -0.47
CA ALA A 58 -18.33 1.13 0.68
C ALA A 58 -17.60 0.57 1.92
N GLY A 59 -16.33 0.90 2.10
CA GLY A 59 -15.59 0.52 3.29
C GLY A 59 -15.33 -0.98 3.43
N GLN A 60 -15.22 -1.69 2.32
CA GLN A 60 -15.03 -3.15 2.30
C GLN A 60 -13.57 -3.58 2.42
N GLY A 61 -12.78 -2.83 3.15
CA GLY A 61 -11.38 -3.17 3.42
C GLY A 61 -10.39 -2.48 2.49
N LEU A 62 -9.12 -2.81 2.69
CA LEU A 62 -8.01 -2.21 1.97
C LEU A 62 -7.46 -3.15 0.91
N VAL A 63 -6.99 -2.56 -0.19
CA VAL A 63 -6.35 -3.26 -1.30
C VAL A 63 -4.94 -2.70 -1.47
N VAL A 64 -3.98 -3.57 -1.77
CA VAL A 64 -2.61 -3.19 -2.11
C VAL A 64 -2.38 -3.58 -3.57
N HIS A 65 -2.33 -2.61 -4.47
CA HIS A 65 -2.07 -2.82 -5.90
C HIS A 65 -1.13 -1.74 -6.41
N ARG A 66 -0.65 -1.91 -7.63
CA ARG A 66 0.24 -0.93 -8.25
C ARG A 66 -0.58 0.13 -8.97
N ALA A 67 -0.21 1.39 -8.79
CA ALA A 67 -0.76 2.49 -9.58
C ALA A 67 -0.19 2.42 -10.99
N VAL A 68 -1.06 2.33 -11.99
CA VAL A 68 -0.65 2.27 -13.40
C VAL A 68 -0.65 3.66 -14.01
N THR A 69 -1.74 4.39 -13.84
CA THR A 69 -1.88 5.78 -14.29
C THR A 69 -2.57 6.59 -13.21
N VAL A 70 -2.23 7.87 -13.15
CA VAL A 70 -2.87 8.83 -12.24
C VAL A 70 -3.43 9.96 -13.06
N GLY A 71 -4.72 10.23 -12.90
CA GLY A 71 -5.41 11.29 -13.61
C GLY A 71 -5.24 12.66 -12.96
N LEU A 72 -5.75 13.68 -13.64
CA LEU A 72 -5.61 15.07 -13.20
C LEU A 72 -6.32 15.37 -11.89
N ARG A 73 -7.32 14.57 -11.54
CA ARG A 73 -8.08 14.74 -10.28
C ARG A 73 -7.61 13.79 -9.19
N GLY A 74 -6.47 13.12 -9.40
CA GLY A 74 -5.93 12.17 -8.45
C GLY A 74 -6.57 10.79 -8.50
N GLU A 75 -7.46 10.53 -9.47
CA GLU A 75 -7.99 9.20 -9.68
C GLU A 75 -6.90 8.27 -10.21
N VAL A 76 -6.92 7.01 -9.82
CA VAL A 76 -5.86 6.06 -10.13
C VAL A 76 -6.43 4.83 -10.82
N ARG A 77 -5.82 4.44 -11.92
CA ARG A 77 -6.04 3.13 -12.52
C ARG A 77 -5.00 2.17 -11.93
N SER A 78 -5.45 1.05 -11.40
CA SER A 78 -4.58 0.14 -10.65
C SER A 78 -4.51 -1.24 -11.28
N ARG A 79 -3.50 -2.01 -10.89
CA ARG A 79 -3.34 -3.40 -11.32
C ARG A 79 -2.55 -4.18 -10.25
N GLY A 80 -2.97 -5.41 -9.96
CA GLY A 80 -2.15 -6.35 -9.21
C GLY A 80 -1.02 -6.85 -10.09
N ASP A 81 0.19 -6.97 -9.54
CA ASP A 81 1.38 -7.35 -10.32
C ASP A 81 1.24 -8.75 -10.96
N ALA A 82 0.49 -9.65 -10.34
CA ALA A 82 0.24 -10.98 -10.89
C ALA A 82 -0.86 -11.00 -11.96
N ASN A 83 -1.60 -9.92 -12.14
CA ASN A 83 -2.74 -9.86 -13.06
C ASN A 83 -2.29 -9.36 -14.43
N GLU A 84 -2.86 -9.93 -15.49
CA GLU A 84 -2.51 -9.57 -16.86
C GLU A 84 -3.16 -8.26 -17.30
N VAL A 85 -4.28 -7.89 -16.66
CA VAL A 85 -5.05 -6.69 -17.02
C VAL A 85 -5.21 -5.79 -15.83
N SER A 86 -5.44 -4.50 -16.12
CA SER A 86 -5.76 -3.52 -15.09
C SER A 86 -7.09 -3.84 -14.42
N ASP A 87 -7.22 -3.39 -13.18
CA ASP A 87 -8.47 -3.51 -12.44
C ASP A 87 -9.57 -2.74 -13.18
N PRO A 88 -10.83 -3.19 -13.12
CA PRO A 88 -11.92 -2.46 -13.76
C PRO A 88 -12.15 -1.11 -13.07
N GLY A 89 -12.46 -0.09 -13.89
CA GLY A 89 -12.73 1.25 -13.39
C GLY A 89 -11.50 1.98 -12.88
N VAL A 90 -11.74 2.99 -12.08
CA VAL A 90 -10.69 3.80 -11.45
C VAL A 90 -10.94 3.90 -9.96
N VAL A 91 -9.85 4.10 -9.21
CA VAL A 91 -9.92 4.39 -7.79
C VAL A 91 -10.04 5.90 -7.64
N ALA A 92 -11.14 6.38 -7.08
CA ALA A 92 -11.30 7.80 -6.81
C ALA A 92 -10.25 8.27 -5.81
N ALA A 93 -9.81 9.53 -5.94
CA ALA A 93 -8.77 10.08 -5.07
C ALA A 93 -9.10 9.93 -3.58
N GLU A 94 -10.38 10.06 -3.23
CA GLU A 94 -10.84 9.95 -1.83
C GLU A 94 -10.62 8.57 -1.23
N ARG A 95 -10.50 7.55 -2.07
CA ARG A 95 -10.28 6.17 -1.62
C ARG A 95 -8.80 5.82 -1.51
N VAL A 96 -7.91 6.64 -2.03
CA VAL A 96 -6.46 6.42 -1.93
C VAL A 96 -6.01 6.66 -0.49
N ARG A 97 -5.28 5.72 0.07
CA ARG A 97 -4.70 5.83 1.42
C ARG A 97 -3.25 6.27 1.37
N GLY A 98 -2.49 5.79 0.41
CA GLY A 98 -1.14 6.27 0.18
C GLY A 98 -0.20 5.25 -0.43
N PRO A 99 1.00 5.71 -0.82
CA PRO A 99 2.02 4.82 -1.38
C PRO A 99 2.67 3.96 -0.30
N VAL A 100 2.99 2.73 -0.66
CA VAL A 100 3.77 1.82 0.18
C VAL A 100 5.22 2.31 0.18
N VAL A 101 5.76 2.55 1.37
CA VAL A 101 7.14 3.02 1.53
C VAL A 101 8.07 1.92 2.01
N VAL A 102 7.55 0.92 2.72
CA VAL A 102 8.32 -0.24 3.20
C VAL A 102 7.43 -1.48 3.12
N ALA A 103 8.00 -2.57 2.64
CA ALA A 103 7.35 -3.88 2.67
C ALA A 103 8.22 -4.85 3.46
N LEU A 104 7.64 -5.47 4.49
CA LEU A 104 8.31 -6.47 5.31
C LEU A 104 7.90 -7.85 4.80
N PRO A 105 8.85 -8.65 4.25
CA PRO A 105 8.51 -9.91 3.58
C PRO A 105 8.31 -11.07 4.57
N VAL A 106 7.52 -10.83 5.61
CA VAL A 106 7.31 -11.83 6.68
C VAL A 106 6.34 -12.92 6.28
N GLY A 107 5.53 -12.70 5.26
CA GLY A 107 4.54 -13.69 4.82
C GLY A 107 5.16 -14.99 4.33
N ARG A 108 6.30 -14.90 3.65
CA ARG A 108 7.02 -16.07 3.14
C ARG A 108 7.63 -16.94 4.25
N PHE A 109 7.76 -16.41 5.47
CA PHE A 109 8.26 -17.15 6.61
C PHE A 109 7.17 -17.83 7.41
N VAL A 110 5.91 -17.40 7.28
CA VAL A 110 4.75 -17.94 8.00
C VAL A 110 3.97 -18.92 7.15
N ARG A 111 4.03 -18.73 5.83
CA ARG A 111 3.30 -19.54 4.88
C ARG A 111 3.99 -20.88 4.66
N ARG A 112 3.24 -21.95 4.80
CA ARG A 112 3.73 -23.32 4.62
C ARG A 112 2.85 -24.07 3.66
#